data_a8cd45ed5a72001fae42f70b5dafb6fb
#
_entry.id   a8cd45ed5a72001fae42f70b5dafb6fb
#
_cell.length_a   1.000
_cell.length_b   1.000
_cell.length_c   1.000
_cell.angle_alpha   90.00
_cell.angle_beta   90.00
_cell.angle_gamma   90.00
#
_symmetry.space_group_name_H-M   'P 1'
#
loop_
_entity.id
_entity.type
_entity.pdbx_description
1 polymer ?
#
loop_
_entity_poly.entity_id
_entity_poly.type
_entity_poly.pdbx_seq_one_letter_code
_entity_poly.pdbx_strand_id
1 'polypeptide(L)'
;MPQVIFETEDWSTMVFLFTNINEPNHNGKAMTRAAFREYIARQNVTDCSKPINVHWNKSDTHTFAVVACSSEKIGVDIEYMKKRPFEKISRRYFHEHEVTDDMEIFFDLWCQKEAYTKWKKERIAENMRVKIDRPLIPLENLPDNVVGYLCT
;
A
#
# COMPACT_ATOMS: atom_id res chain seq x y z
N MET A 1 -18.63 -4.35 -1.43
CA MET A 1 -17.99 -4.07 -0.14
C MET A 1 -16.49 -4.32 -0.28
N PRO A 2 -15.65 -3.49 0.30
CA PRO A 2 -14.22 -3.77 0.32
C PRO A 2 -13.91 -5.03 1.15
N GLN A 3 -12.92 -5.78 0.73
CA GLN A 3 -12.41 -6.90 1.48
C GLN A 3 -11.31 -6.43 2.44
N VAL A 4 -11.39 -6.77 3.71
CA VAL A 4 -10.29 -6.56 4.65
C VAL A 4 -9.23 -7.62 4.38
N ILE A 5 -8.00 -7.18 4.06
CA ILE A 5 -6.86 -8.07 3.77
C ILE A 5 -5.76 -8.02 4.83
N PHE A 6 -5.81 -7.01 5.69
CA PHE A 6 -4.89 -6.85 6.82
C PHE A 6 -5.59 -6.08 7.94
N GLU A 7 -5.38 -6.49 9.17
CA GLU A 7 -5.79 -5.76 10.38
C GLU A 7 -4.88 -6.09 11.55
N THR A 8 -4.61 -5.11 12.40
CA THR A 8 -3.95 -5.32 13.70
C THR A 8 -4.96 -5.82 14.73
N GLU A 9 -4.49 -6.50 15.78
CA GLU A 9 -5.37 -7.06 16.84
C GLU A 9 -6.24 -6.00 17.52
N ASP A 10 -5.73 -4.79 17.67
CA ASP A 10 -6.42 -3.62 18.25
C ASP A 10 -7.20 -2.80 17.21
N TRP A 11 -7.21 -3.25 15.95
CA TRP A 11 -7.80 -2.57 14.79
C TRP A 11 -7.30 -1.13 14.54
N SER A 12 -6.17 -0.77 15.12
CA SER A 12 -5.56 0.55 14.89
C SER A 12 -5.08 0.76 13.46
N THR A 13 -4.84 -0.33 12.72
CA THR A 13 -4.46 -0.33 11.31
C THR A 13 -5.25 -1.38 10.54
N MET A 14 -5.82 -0.98 9.41
CA MET A 14 -6.57 -1.86 8.51
C MET A 14 -6.25 -1.56 7.06
N VAL A 15 -6.20 -2.58 6.21
CA VAL A 15 -6.06 -2.45 4.75
C VAL A 15 -7.24 -3.11 4.06
N PHE A 16 -7.84 -2.37 3.16
CA PHE A 16 -9.03 -2.75 2.39
C PHE A 16 -8.68 -2.93 0.92
N LEU A 17 -9.02 -4.07 0.35
CA LEU A 17 -8.88 -4.38 -1.07
C LEU A 17 -10.18 -4.09 -1.82
N PHE A 18 -10.04 -3.41 -2.94
CA PHE A 18 -11.09 -3.17 -3.94
C PHE A 18 -10.70 -3.85 -5.25
N THR A 19 -11.66 -4.50 -5.88
CA THR A 19 -11.49 -5.18 -7.18
C THR A 19 -12.31 -4.49 -8.27
N ASN A 20 -11.95 -4.71 -9.53
CA ASN A 20 -12.67 -4.17 -10.69
C ASN A 20 -12.78 -2.63 -10.70
N ILE A 21 -11.74 -1.94 -10.27
CA ILE A 21 -11.73 -0.47 -10.15
C ILE A 21 -11.85 0.29 -11.49
N ASN A 22 -11.73 -0.42 -12.61
CA ASN A 22 -11.91 0.17 -13.95
C ASN A 22 -13.39 0.31 -14.36
N GLU A 23 -14.33 -0.15 -13.53
CA GLU A 23 -15.75 0.06 -13.78
C GLU A 23 -16.14 1.53 -13.55
N PRO A 24 -17.12 2.07 -14.32
CA PRO A 24 -17.45 3.50 -14.30
C PRO A 24 -17.85 4.06 -12.93
N ASN A 25 -18.30 3.21 -12.02
CA ASN A 25 -18.74 3.60 -10.68
C ASN A 25 -17.63 3.59 -9.62
N HIS A 26 -16.42 3.16 -9.97
CA HIS A 26 -15.29 3.09 -9.06
C HIS A 26 -14.43 4.35 -9.20
N ASN A 27 -14.51 5.25 -8.24
CA ASN A 27 -13.60 6.38 -8.15
C ASN A 27 -12.86 6.37 -6.79
N GLY A 28 -11.66 6.95 -6.78
CA GLY A 28 -10.78 6.94 -5.60
C GLY A 28 -11.41 7.57 -4.35
N LYS A 29 -12.29 8.55 -4.51
CA LYS A 29 -13.01 9.17 -3.38
C LYS A 29 -14.04 8.23 -2.77
N ALA A 30 -14.79 7.50 -3.60
CA ALA A 30 -15.79 6.54 -3.14
C ALA A 30 -15.12 5.37 -2.39
N MET A 31 -14.01 4.84 -2.91
CA MET A 31 -13.23 3.79 -2.26
C MET A 31 -12.68 4.24 -0.90
N THR A 32 -12.08 5.44 -0.84
CA THR A 32 -11.57 5.99 0.41
C THR A 32 -12.68 6.18 1.44
N ARG A 33 -13.85 6.68 1.04
CA ARG A 33 -15.00 6.83 1.93
C ARG A 33 -15.52 5.49 2.45
N ALA A 34 -15.57 4.46 1.59
CA ALA A 34 -16.01 3.12 1.99
C ALA A 34 -15.03 2.51 3.01
N ALA A 35 -13.72 2.62 2.77
CA ALA A 35 -12.68 2.18 3.72
C ALA A 35 -12.79 2.92 5.07
N PHE A 36 -12.98 4.24 5.06
CA PHE A 36 -13.15 5.02 6.30
C PHE A 36 -14.38 4.61 7.11
N ARG A 37 -15.52 4.42 6.44
CA ARG A 37 -16.73 3.98 7.14
C ARG A 37 -16.51 2.64 7.85
N GLU A 38 -15.90 1.68 7.17
CA GLU A 38 -15.60 0.38 7.75
C GLU A 38 -14.57 0.48 8.88
N TYR A 39 -13.49 1.24 8.69
CA TYR A 39 -12.48 1.49 9.70
C TYR A 39 -13.09 2.11 10.96
N ILE A 40 -13.86 3.19 10.83
CA ILE A 40 -14.51 3.88 11.96
C ILE A 40 -15.52 2.97 12.67
N ALA A 41 -16.28 2.16 11.92
CA ALA A 41 -17.23 1.22 12.50
C ALA A 41 -16.53 0.18 13.40
N ARG A 42 -15.30 -0.23 13.03
CA ARG A 42 -14.49 -1.17 13.82
C ARG A 42 -13.86 -0.55 15.07
N GLN A 43 -13.66 0.78 15.10
CA GLN A 43 -13.05 1.44 16.27
C GLN A 43 -13.92 1.47 17.52
N ASN A 44 -15.17 0.98 17.48
CA ASN A 44 -16.11 0.98 18.61
C ASN A 44 -16.11 2.34 19.37
N VAL A 45 -16.27 3.44 18.64
CA VAL A 45 -16.20 4.79 19.23
C VAL A 45 -17.38 4.99 20.18
N THR A 46 -17.18 4.66 21.44
CA THR A 46 -18.15 4.91 22.52
C THR A 46 -18.06 6.33 23.05
N ASP A 47 -16.95 7.01 22.83
CA ASP A 47 -16.70 8.38 23.26
C ASP A 47 -16.56 9.32 22.04
N CYS A 48 -17.68 9.91 21.63
CA CYS A 48 -17.74 10.89 20.55
C CYS A 48 -17.04 12.23 20.86
N SER A 49 -16.50 12.41 22.07
CA SER A 49 -15.83 13.65 22.48
C SER A 49 -14.36 13.70 22.03
N LYS A 50 -13.76 12.56 21.65
CA LYS A 50 -12.37 12.51 21.18
C LYS A 50 -12.32 12.50 19.64
N PRO A 51 -11.57 13.42 19.02
CA PRO A 51 -11.36 13.37 17.58
C PRO A 51 -10.62 12.08 17.21
N ILE A 52 -11.15 11.32 16.25
CA ILE A 52 -10.45 10.19 15.65
C ILE A 52 -9.45 10.76 14.64
N ASN A 53 -8.17 10.63 14.92
CA ASN A 53 -7.14 10.96 13.95
C ASN A 53 -6.92 9.73 13.04
N VAL A 54 -7.29 9.84 11.77
CA VAL A 54 -7.13 8.77 10.79
C VAL A 54 -6.10 9.19 9.77
N HIS A 55 -4.97 8.49 9.75
CA HIS A 55 -4.03 8.51 8.65
C HIS A 55 -4.47 7.52 7.59
N TRP A 56 -4.31 7.86 6.34
CA TRP A 56 -4.65 6.96 5.25
C TRP A 56 -3.66 7.08 4.10
N ASN A 57 -3.57 6.01 3.34
CA ASN A 57 -2.80 5.94 2.11
C ASN A 57 -3.49 5.00 1.12
N LYS A 58 -3.23 5.18 -0.16
CA LYS A 58 -3.87 4.43 -1.23
C LYS A 58 -2.83 4.02 -2.28
N SER A 59 -3.01 2.84 -2.84
CA SER A 59 -2.31 2.40 -4.05
C SER A 59 -3.26 1.68 -5.00
N ASP A 60 -3.03 1.81 -6.28
CA ASP A 60 -3.79 1.11 -7.30
C ASP A 60 -2.87 0.54 -8.40
N THR A 61 -3.24 -0.62 -8.89
CA THR A 61 -2.55 -1.30 -9.99
C THR A 61 -3.52 -2.21 -10.74
N HIS A 62 -3.43 -2.22 -12.07
CA HIS A 62 -4.30 -3.02 -12.94
C HIS A 62 -5.79 -2.74 -12.64
N THR A 63 -6.55 -3.74 -12.14
CA THR A 63 -7.97 -3.62 -11.77
C THR A 63 -8.20 -3.62 -10.26
N PHE A 64 -7.13 -3.42 -9.49
CA PHE A 64 -7.13 -3.51 -8.03
C PHE A 64 -6.70 -2.21 -7.39
N ALA A 65 -7.25 -1.92 -6.23
CA ALA A 65 -6.78 -0.84 -5.37
C ALA A 65 -6.81 -1.28 -3.91
N VAL A 66 -5.93 -0.70 -3.11
CA VAL A 66 -5.97 -0.81 -1.65
C VAL A 66 -6.07 0.55 -1.02
N VAL A 67 -6.81 0.62 0.07
CA VAL A 67 -6.83 1.77 0.98
C VAL A 67 -6.41 1.29 2.36
N ALA A 68 -5.34 1.87 2.89
CA ALA A 68 -4.90 1.65 4.26
C ALA A 68 -5.38 2.78 5.15
N CYS A 69 -5.95 2.45 6.30
CA CYS A 69 -6.37 3.37 7.36
C CYS A 69 -5.66 3.02 8.65
N SER A 70 -5.16 4.01 9.38
CA SER A 70 -4.42 3.80 10.62
C SER A 70 -4.56 4.98 11.58
N SER A 71 -4.41 4.72 12.87
CA SER A 71 -4.20 5.77 13.89
C SER A 71 -2.82 6.40 13.80
N GLU A 72 -1.88 5.75 13.13
CA GLU A 72 -0.50 6.18 12.94
C GLU A 72 -0.19 6.47 11.46
N LYS A 73 0.93 7.15 11.23
CA LYS A 73 1.43 7.42 9.88
C LYS A 73 1.62 6.12 9.10
N ILE A 74 1.14 6.07 7.85
CA ILE A 74 1.09 4.85 7.06
C ILE A 74 1.43 5.08 5.60
N GLY A 75 2.05 4.11 4.97
CA GLY A 75 2.28 4.01 3.54
C GLY A 75 1.93 2.63 3.03
N VAL A 76 1.29 2.54 1.88
CA VAL A 76 0.91 1.26 1.25
C VAL A 76 1.22 1.30 -0.23
N ASP A 77 1.70 0.20 -0.75
CA ASP A 77 1.84 0.01 -2.19
C ASP A 77 1.44 -1.38 -2.61
N ILE A 78 0.87 -1.49 -3.82
CA ILE A 78 0.59 -2.75 -4.51
C ILE A 78 1.03 -2.65 -5.97
N GLU A 79 1.58 -3.73 -6.50
CA GLU A 79 2.02 -3.81 -7.89
C GLU A 79 1.54 -5.11 -8.56
N TYR A 80 1.01 -4.98 -9.77
CA TYR A 80 0.72 -6.12 -10.63
C TYR A 80 1.99 -6.51 -11.39
N MET A 81 2.49 -7.71 -11.13
CA MET A 81 3.74 -8.21 -11.71
C MET A 81 3.54 -8.52 -13.19
N LYS A 82 4.27 -7.82 -14.03
CA LYS A 82 4.29 -8.03 -15.48
C LYS A 82 5.71 -7.85 -16.03
N LYS A 83 6.02 -8.52 -17.12
CA LYS A 83 7.33 -8.48 -17.75
C LYS A 83 7.75 -7.06 -18.13
N ARG A 84 8.94 -6.67 -17.75
CA ARG A 84 9.57 -5.36 -18.03
C ARG A 84 11.10 -5.55 -18.19
N PRO A 85 11.84 -4.57 -18.70
CA PRO A 85 13.31 -4.60 -18.70
C PRO A 85 13.87 -4.29 -17.30
N PHE A 86 13.74 -5.24 -16.39
CA PHE A 86 14.01 -5.08 -14.95
C PHE A 86 15.43 -4.61 -14.67
N GLU A 87 16.44 -5.21 -15.32
CA GLU A 87 17.84 -4.82 -15.13
C GLU A 87 18.07 -3.33 -15.46
N LYS A 88 17.50 -2.86 -16.56
CA LYS A 88 17.61 -1.44 -16.97
C LYS A 88 16.93 -0.50 -15.97
N ILE A 89 15.76 -0.89 -15.46
CA ILE A 89 15.01 -0.08 -14.51
C ILE A 89 15.70 -0.09 -13.15
N SER A 90 16.13 -1.26 -12.65
CA SER A 90 16.80 -1.36 -11.36
C SER A 90 18.15 -0.64 -11.35
N ARG A 91 18.94 -0.69 -12.43
CA ARG A 91 20.18 0.12 -12.58
C ARG A 91 19.92 1.62 -12.45
N ARG A 92 18.77 2.08 -12.90
CA ARG A 92 18.44 3.50 -12.86
C ARG A 92 17.98 3.96 -11.48
N TYR A 93 17.19 3.13 -10.77
CA TYR A 93 16.43 3.55 -9.59
C TYR A 93 16.91 2.91 -8.29
N PHE A 94 17.54 1.75 -8.32
CA PHE A 94 17.97 1.02 -7.13
C PHE A 94 19.44 1.27 -6.78
N HIS A 95 19.85 0.79 -5.64
CA HIS A 95 21.27 0.67 -5.30
C HIS A 95 21.97 -0.31 -6.24
N GLU A 96 23.27 -0.14 -6.47
CA GLU A 96 24.05 -0.99 -7.39
C GLU A 96 23.97 -2.49 -7.05
N HIS A 97 23.93 -2.83 -5.76
CA HIS A 97 23.81 -4.23 -5.29
C HIS A 97 22.36 -4.75 -5.23
N GLU A 98 21.38 -3.92 -5.57
CA GLU A 98 19.98 -4.30 -5.72
C GLU A 98 19.56 -4.48 -7.19
N VAL A 99 20.50 -4.33 -8.12
CA VAL A 99 20.24 -4.51 -9.55
C VAL A 99 19.87 -5.96 -9.83
N THR A 100 18.76 -6.17 -10.52
CA THR A 100 18.21 -7.49 -10.79
C THR A 100 17.49 -7.54 -12.14
N ASP A 101 17.51 -8.69 -12.79
CA ASP A 101 16.67 -9.05 -13.93
C ASP A 101 15.51 -9.97 -13.56
N ASP A 102 15.45 -10.39 -12.29
CA ASP A 102 14.40 -11.23 -11.75
C ASP A 102 13.13 -10.40 -11.44
N MET A 103 12.01 -10.87 -11.95
CA MET A 103 10.72 -10.19 -11.82
C MET A 103 10.23 -10.11 -10.38
N GLU A 104 10.31 -11.21 -9.63
CA GLU A 104 9.81 -11.26 -8.25
C GLU A 104 10.66 -10.38 -7.34
N ILE A 105 11.98 -10.48 -7.43
CA ILE A 105 12.92 -9.64 -6.68
C ILE A 105 12.71 -8.16 -7.01
N PHE A 106 12.53 -7.83 -8.29
CA PHE A 106 12.32 -6.46 -8.72
C PHE A 106 11.04 -5.86 -8.11
N PHE A 107 9.90 -6.53 -8.26
CA PHE A 107 8.65 -6.01 -7.75
C PHE A 107 8.58 -6.00 -6.23
N ASP A 108 9.21 -6.97 -5.57
CA ASP A 108 9.36 -7.01 -4.12
C ASP A 108 10.08 -5.75 -3.60
N LEU A 109 11.25 -5.44 -4.15
CA LEU A 109 12.00 -4.24 -3.79
C LEU A 109 11.27 -2.94 -4.18
N TRP A 110 10.72 -2.90 -5.39
CA TRP A 110 10.00 -1.72 -5.88
C TRP A 110 8.84 -1.36 -4.97
N CYS A 111 7.98 -2.32 -4.69
CA CYS A 111 6.79 -2.14 -3.87
C CYS A 111 7.14 -1.73 -2.42
N GLN A 112 8.17 -2.34 -1.82
CA GLN A 112 8.66 -1.94 -0.50
C GLN A 112 9.13 -0.48 -0.50
N LYS A 113 9.93 -0.08 -1.49
CA LYS A 113 10.46 1.28 -1.59
C LYS A 113 9.36 2.31 -1.83
N GLU A 114 8.35 1.99 -2.63
CA GLU A 114 7.19 2.87 -2.82
C GLU A 114 6.34 3.01 -1.55
N ALA A 115 6.05 1.93 -0.84
CA ALA A 115 5.33 1.99 0.43
C ALA A 115 6.09 2.84 1.48
N TYR A 116 7.40 2.66 1.57
CA TYR A 116 8.26 3.47 2.44
C TYR A 116 8.28 4.94 2.06
N THR A 117 8.40 5.25 0.77
CA THR A 117 8.37 6.62 0.24
C THR A 117 7.05 7.33 0.54
N LYS A 118 5.93 6.63 0.35
CA LYS A 118 4.60 7.12 0.70
C LYS A 118 4.46 7.37 2.21
N TRP A 119 5.01 6.48 3.03
CA TRP A 119 5.07 6.68 4.48
C TRP A 119 5.87 7.95 4.83
N LYS A 120 7.02 8.17 4.20
CA LYS A 120 7.83 9.40 4.40
C LYS A 120 7.17 10.65 3.85
N LYS A 121 6.18 10.52 2.95
CA LYS A 121 5.58 11.63 2.18
C LYS A 121 6.59 12.35 1.29
N GLU A 122 7.54 11.61 0.75
CA GLU A 122 8.57 12.09 -0.17
C GLU A 122 8.28 11.65 -1.61
N ARG A 123 9.01 12.21 -2.56
CA ARG A 123 8.88 11.81 -3.98
C ARG A 123 9.57 10.47 -4.21
N ILE A 124 8.94 9.59 -4.99
CA ILE A 124 9.42 8.24 -5.31
C ILE A 124 10.86 8.26 -5.85
N ALA A 125 11.17 9.15 -6.80
CA ALA A 125 12.50 9.23 -7.41
C ALA A 125 13.64 9.56 -6.42
N GLU A 126 13.33 10.21 -5.31
CA GLU A 126 14.32 10.62 -4.29
C GLU A 126 14.69 9.49 -3.32
N ASN A 127 13.81 8.49 -3.19
CA ASN A 127 13.95 7.43 -2.17
C ASN A 127 14.22 6.03 -2.69
N MET A 128 14.26 5.82 -4.01
CA MET A 128 14.50 4.49 -4.57
C MET A 128 15.92 3.94 -4.30
N ARG A 129 16.89 4.83 -4.04
CA ARG A 129 18.27 4.45 -3.68
C ARG A 129 18.54 4.49 -2.19
N VAL A 130 17.59 4.97 -1.38
CA VAL A 130 17.75 5.02 0.06
C VAL A 130 17.51 3.64 0.66
N LYS A 131 18.33 3.27 1.63
CA LYS A 131 18.12 2.06 2.42
C LYS A 131 16.86 2.24 3.28
N ILE A 132 15.98 1.25 3.23
CA ILE A 132 14.81 1.20 4.10
C ILE A 132 15.29 0.92 5.53
N ASP A 133 14.98 1.81 6.47
CA ASP A 133 15.43 1.77 7.85
C ASP A 133 14.36 1.27 8.84
N ARG A 134 13.28 0.69 8.32
CA ARG A 134 12.21 0.13 9.12
C ARG A 134 11.58 -1.10 8.46
N PRO A 135 10.94 -1.97 9.24
CA PRO A 135 10.30 -3.14 8.69
C PRO A 135 9.11 -2.78 7.81
N LEU A 136 8.99 -3.45 6.69
CA LEU A 136 7.84 -3.46 5.80
C LEU A 136 7.05 -4.74 6.05
N ILE A 137 5.73 -4.62 6.08
CA ILE A 137 4.81 -5.74 6.30
C ILE A 137 4.29 -6.20 4.94
N PRO A 138 4.58 -7.44 4.50
CA PRO A 138 4.00 -7.97 3.27
C PRO A 138 2.49 -8.13 3.45
N LEU A 139 1.72 -7.71 2.45
CA LEU A 139 0.28 -7.90 2.41
C LEU A 139 -0.03 -9.30 1.90
N GLU A 140 -0.81 -10.04 2.67
CA GLU A 140 -1.35 -11.35 2.29
C GLU A 140 -2.75 -11.21 1.66
N ASN A 141 -3.27 -12.32 1.13
CA ASN A 141 -4.62 -12.36 0.54
C ASN A 141 -4.83 -11.37 -0.63
N LEU A 142 -3.76 -11.04 -1.34
CA LEU A 142 -3.82 -10.28 -2.58
C LEU A 142 -4.19 -11.20 -3.76
N PRO A 143 -4.74 -10.64 -4.85
CA PRO A 143 -4.98 -11.38 -6.08
C PRO A 143 -3.71 -11.97 -6.68
N ASP A 144 -3.86 -13.00 -7.53
CA ASP A 144 -2.73 -13.59 -8.25
C ASP A 144 -1.91 -12.53 -9.00
N ASN A 145 -0.60 -12.70 -8.98
CA ASN A 145 0.38 -11.77 -9.59
C ASN A 145 0.38 -10.34 -9.02
N VAL A 146 -0.23 -10.13 -7.85
CA VAL A 146 -0.14 -8.86 -7.13
C VAL A 146 0.74 -9.02 -5.90
N VAL A 147 1.73 -8.15 -5.75
CA VAL A 147 2.54 -8.01 -4.54
C VAL A 147 2.19 -6.70 -3.84
N GLY A 148 2.27 -6.68 -2.54
CA GLY A 148 1.94 -5.49 -1.75
C GLY A 148 2.68 -5.42 -0.43
N TYR A 149 2.95 -4.19 0.01
CA TYR A 149 3.62 -3.89 1.27
C TYR A 149 2.97 -2.72 2.01
N LEU A 150 3.02 -2.82 3.32
CA LEU A 150 2.58 -1.80 4.26
C LEU A 150 3.79 -1.29 5.05
N CYS A 151 3.92 0.02 5.17
CA CYS A 151 4.89 0.70 6.02
C CYS A 151 4.14 1.46 7.12
N THR A 152 4.46 1.15 8.38
CA THR A 152 3.87 1.78 9.58
C THR A 152 4.91 2.50 10.42
#